data_260ae134a575a5326307d43ae01ffac6
#
_entry.id   260ae134a575a5326307d43ae01ffac6
#
_cell.length_a   1.000
_cell.length_b   1.000
_cell.length_c   1.000
_cell.angle_alpha   90.00
_cell.angle_beta   90.00
_cell.angle_gamma   90.00
#
_symmetry.space_group_name_H-M   'P 1'
#
loop_
_entity.id
_entity.type
_entity.pdbx_description
1 polymer ?
#
loop_
_entity_poly.entity_id
_entity_poly.type
_entity_poly.pdbx_seq_one_letter_code
_entity_poly.pdbx_strand_id
1 'polypeptide(L)'
;MKLTPYRVECAKLKKVLRVAVLADVHADFDKPILPLLREAAPDLILIPGDLTERREILSGGAASLRFLSACRELAPVVYASGNHEVGCFHHGNPDRRPSPQPLPEDYLRELSSRWILSVENECRESGGILFCGLGTGIHGDRNEPDPAVLELFRTLPSDHPKILLSHHPEYYPRYLRDLDFDLIVCGHAHGGQWRFFGRGVYAPGQGLFPRYTAGLHGGVCVISRGVSGCTRIPRIFNEPEIPLILFGG
;
A
#
# COMPACT_ATOMS: atom_id res chain seq x y z
N MET A 1 5.82 -2.93 17.27
CA MET A 1 5.44 -2.05 16.15
C MET A 1 5.90 -0.64 16.47
N LYS A 2 6.38 0.09 15.47
CA LYS A 2 6.94 1.45 15.65
C LYS A 2 6.60 2.38 14.49
N LEU A 3 6.68 3.67 14.72
CA LEU A 3 6.75 4.69 13.68
C LEU A 3 8.18 4.71 13.10
N THR A 4 8.31 4.66 11.78
CA THR A 4 9.61 4.74 11.11
C THR A 4 9.62 5.99 10.22
N PRO A 5 10.48 6.99 10.52
CA PRO A 5 10.51 8.23 9.76
C PRO A 5 11.19 8.06 8.41
N TYR A 6 10.61 8.69 7.38
CA TYR A 6 11.18 8.86 6.05
C TYR A 6 11.04 10.33 5.62
N ARG A 7 11.85 10.76 4.67
CA ARG A 7 11.72 12.06 4.01
C ARG A 7 11.72 11.84 2.50
N VAL A 8 10.72 12.41 1.82
CA VAL A 8 10.59 12.39 0.36
C VAL A 8 10.35 13.83 -0.09
N GLU A 9 11.23 14.35 -0.90
CA GLU A 9 11.16 15.72 -1.39
C GLU A 9 10.16 15.82 -2.54
N CYS A 10 9.36 16.90 -2.54
CA CYS A 10 8.43 17.23 -3.61
C CYS A 10 8.31 18.75 -3.73
N ALA A 11 9.01 19.33 -4.70
CA ALA A 11 9.00 20.78 -4.94
C ALA A 11 7.63 21.33 -5.39
N LYS A 12 6.71 20.46 -5.81
CA LYS A 12 5.35 20.83 -6.22
C LYS A 12 4.44 21.13 -5.02
N LEU A 13 4.81 20.70 -3.81
CA LEU A 13 4.05 20.96 -2.58
C LEU A 13 4.52 22.26 -1.91
N LYS A 14 3.57 23.12 -1.56
CA LYS A 14 3.85 24.38 -0.83
C LYS A 14 4.15 24.18 0.66
N LYS A 15 3.78 23.04 1.23
CA LYS A 15 4.00 22.67 2.62
C LYS A 15 4.39 21.20 2.74
N VAL A 16 5.15 20.87 3.76
CA VAL A 16 5.47 19.48 4.09
C VAL A 16 4.23 18.81 4.70
N LEU A 17 3.86 17.65 4.19
CA LEU A 17 2.79 16.81 4.72
C LEU A 17 3.41 15.67 5.53
N ARG A 18 2.76 15.33 6.65
CA ARG A 18 3.03 14.13 7.44
C ARG A 18 2.13 13.01 6.95
N VAL A 19 2.69 12.08 6.21
CA VAL A 19 1.96 10.98 5.57
C VAL A 19 2.23 9.68 6.31
N ALA A 20 1.19 9.07 6.89
CA ALA A 20 1.29 7.73 7.49
C ALA A 20 0.92 6.66 6.46
N VAL A 21 1.69 5.56 6.41
CA VAL A 21 1.42 4.44 5.50
C VAL A 21 1.03 3.19 6.30
N LEU A 22 -0.18 2.69 6.07
CA LEU A 22 -0.70 1.46 6.67
C LEU A 22 -0.79 0.36 5.61
N ALA A 23 0.19 -0.52 5.54
CA ALA A 23 0.18 -1.68 4.66
C ALA A 23 0.12 -2.98 5.46
N ASP A 24 -0.42 -4.04 4.86
CA ASP A 24 -0.40 -5.40 5.38
C ASP A 24 -0.95 -5.49 6.82
N VAL A 25 -2.14 -4.98 7.05
CA VAL A 25 -2.83 -5.04 8.35
C VAL A 25 -3.50 -6.40 8.56
N HIS A 26 -3.99 -7.04 7.47
CA HIS A 26 -4.59 -8.37 7.47
C HIS A 26 -5.69 -8.56 8.52
N ALA A 27 -6.58 -7.59 8.64
CA ALA A 27 -7.67 -7.56 9.62
C ALA A 27 -7.22 -7.65 11.10
N ASP A 28 -5.94 -7.46 11.40
CA ASP A 28 -5.39 -7.47 12.77
C ASP A 28 -5.56 -6.06 13.39
N PHE A 29 -6.82 -5.64 13.53
CA PHE A 29 -7.19 -4.31 14.03
C PHE A 29 -7.03 -4.16 15.56
N ASP A 30 -6.73 -5.23 16.28
CA ASP A 30 -6.46 -5.19 17.71
C ASP A 30 -5.06 -4.63 18.03
N LYS A 31 -4.19 -4.53 17.04
CA LYS A 31 -2.89 -3.89 17.20
C LYS A 31 -3.03 -2.40 17.52
N PRO A 32 -2.04 -1.82 18.23
CA PRO A 32 -2.08 -0.42 18.65
C PRO A 32 -1.82 0.57 17.49
N ILE A 33 -2.51 0.37 16.34
CA ILE A 33 -2.37 1.21 15.15
C ILE A 33 -2.93 2.61 15.42
N LEU A 34 -4.18 2.70 15.89
CA LEU A 34 -4.83 3.99 16.14
C LEU A 34 -4.11 4.84 17.20
N PRO A 35 -3.63 4.29 18.33
CA PRO A 35 -2.78 5.04 19.25
C PRO A 35 -1.52 5.63 18.59
N LEU A 36 -0.81 4.84 17.78
CA LEU A 36 0.38 5.33 17.06
C LEU A 36 0.03 6.39 16.00
N LEU A 37 -1.10 6.26 15.32
CA LEU A 37 -1.56 7.30 14.39
C LEU A 37 -1.91 8.60 15.12
N ARG A 38 -2.55 8.54 16.30
CA ARG A 38 -2.81 9.73 17.12
C ARG A 38 -1.51 10.43 17.54
N GLU A 39 -0.51 9.66 17.97
CA GLU A 39 0.82 10.18 18.30
C GLU A 39 1.50 10.79 17.06
N ALA A 40 1.43 10.11 15.92
CA ALA A 40 1.99 10.58 14.66
C ALA A 40 1.31 11.87 14.17
N ALA A 41 0.02 12.10 14.49
CA ALA A 41 -0.81 13.20 14.01
C ALA A 41 -0.61 13.46 12.49
N PRO A 42 -0.91 12.49 11.62
CA PRO A 42 -0.66 12.62 10.19
C PRO A 42 -1.63 13.63 9.54
N ASP A 43 -1.18 14.28 8.47
CA ASP A 43 -2.03 15.08 7.59
C ASP A 43 -2.76 14.20 6.56
N LEU A 44 -2.26 12.96 6.32
CA LEU A 44 -2.78 12.02 5.33
C LEU A 44 -2.44 10.59 5.74
N ILE A 45 -3.36 9.66 5.52
CA ILE A 45 -3.16 8.23 5.71
C ILE A 45 -3.29 7.53 4.34
N LEU A 46 -2.26 6.80 3.94
CA LEU A 46 -2.23 5.99 2.72
C LEU A 46 -2.28 4.51 3.09
N ILE A 47 -3.16 3.76 2.41
CA ILE A 47 -3.33 2.32 2.63
C ILE A 47 -3.09 1.62 1.28
N PRO A 48 -1.86 1.18 1.00
CA PRO A 48 -1.51 0.55 -0.28
C PRO A 48 -1.79 -0.97 -0.30
N GLY A 49 -2.89 -1.41 0.32
CA GLY A 49 -3.38 -2.78 0.24
C GLY A 49 -3.11 -3.68 1.44
N ASP A 50 -3.73 -4.85 1.39
CA ASP A 50 -3.75 -5.89 2.41
C ASP A 50 -4.18 -5.35 3.80
N LEU A 51 -5.17 -4.43 3.78
CA LEU A 51 -5.84 -3.98 4.99
C LEU A 51 -6.63 -5.12 5.63
N THR A 52 -7.30 -5.92 4.79
CA THR A 52 -8.17 -7.00 5.21
C THR A 52 -8.17 -8.17 4.25
N GLU A 53 -8.93 -9.20 4.57
CA GLU A 53 -9.08 -10.40 3.76
C GLU A 53 -10.35 -10.30 2.89
N ARG A 54 -10.31 -10.84 1.66
CA ARG A 54 -11.48 -10.88 0.79
C ARG A 54 -12.70 -11.48 1.48
N ARG A 55 -12.51 -12.51 2.31
CA ARG A 55 -13.61 -13.15 3.05
C ARG A 55 -14.33 -12.16 3.98
N GLU A 56 -13.59 -11.28 4.63
CA GLU A 56 -14.17 -10.25 5.50
C GLU A 56 -15.02 -9.27 4.67
N ILE A 57 -14.50 -8.83 3.53
CA ILE A 57 -15.23 -7.95 2.59
C ILE A 57 -16.53 -8.61 2.09
N LEU A 58 -16.46 -9.88 1.66
CA LEU A 58 -17.64 -10.62 1.19
C LEU A 58 -18.67 -10.89 2.31
N SER A 59 -18.24 -10.79 3.56
CA SER A 59 -19.14 -10.87 4.74
C SER A 59 -19.64 -9.49 5.20
N GLY A 60 -19.52 -8.47 4.35
CA GLY A 60 -19.99 -7.10 4.57
C GLY A 60 -18.95 -6.11 5.07
N GLY A 61 -17.69 -6.53 5.31
CA GLY A 61 -16.57 -5.61 5.60
C GLY A 61 -16.68 -4.81 6.90
N ALA A 62 -17.50 -5.27 7.87
CA ALA A 62 -17.86 -4.45 9.02
C ALA A 62 -16.67 -4.06 9.90
N ALA A 63 -15.65 -4.91 10.03
CA ALA A 63 -14.48 -4.62 10.85
C ALA A 63 -13.54 -3.64 10.14
N SER A 64 -13.24 -3.88 8.86
CA SER A 64 -12.42 -2.99 8.05
C SER A 64 -13.05 -1.60 7.89
N LEU A 65 -14.35 -1.53 7.65
CA LEU A 65 -15.08 -0.26 7.55
C LEU A 65 -15.08 0.54 8.85
N ARG A 66 -15.24 -0.12 10.02
CA ARG A 66 -15.10 0.56 11.33
C ARG A 66 -13.70 1.10 11.54
N PHE A 67 -12.68 0.29 11.22
CA PHE A 67 -11.29 0.70 11.34
C PHE A 67 -10.96 1.89 10.42
N LEU A 68 -11.39 1.84 9.16
CA LEU A 68 -11.23 2.94 8.21
C LEU A 68 -11.92 4.22 8.67
N SER A 69 -13.14 4.10 9.24
CA SER A 69 -13.83 5.26 9.84
C SER A 69 -13.01 5.88 10.96
N ALA A 70 -12.44 5.07 11.86
CA ALA A 70 -11.59 5.55 12.95
C ALA A 70 -10.28 6.19 12.44
N CYS A 71 -9.69 5.68 11.35
CA CYS A 71 -8.57 6.32 10.68
C CYS A 71 -8.98 7.68 10.08
N ARG A 72 -10.16 7.75 9.45
CA ARG A 72 -10.68 8.97 8.82
C ARG A 72 -10.97 10.09 9.82
N GLU A 73 -11.30 9.75 11.07
CA GLU A 73 -11.41 10.73 12.17
C GLU A 73 -10.07 11.41 12.50
N LEU A 74 -8.94 10.76 12.19
CA LEU A 74 -7.60 11.29 12.46
C LEU A 74 -7.04 12.10 11.29
N ALA A 75 -7.27 11.64 10.05
CA ALA A 75 -6.82 12.32 8.83
C ALA A 75 -7.58 11.79 7.59
N PRO A 76 -7.55 12.50 6.44
CA PRO A 76 -7.98 11.95 5.16
C PRO A 76 -7.32 10.60 4.88
N VAL A 77 -8.09 9.67 4.29
CA VAL A 77 -7.63 8.31 3.97
C VAL A 77 -7.73 8.09 2.48
N VAL A 78 -6.64 7.60 1.87
CA VAL A 78 -6.60 7.08 0.50
C VAL A 78 -6.28 5.59 0.57
N TYR A 79 -7.08 4.79 -0.12
CA TYR A 79 -7.03 3.33 -0.09
C TYR A 79 -6.91 2.75 -1.50
N ALA A 80 -6.01 1.79 -1.65
CA ALA A 80 -5.96 0.87 -2.79
C ALA A 80 -5.97 -0.57 -2.25
N SER A 81 -6.51 -1.52 -3.02
CA SER A 81 -6.52 -2.92 -2.62
C SER A 81 -5.15 -3.59 -2.81
N GLY A 82 -4.88 -4.61 -2.00
CA GLY A 82 -3.80 -5.56 -2.19
C GLY A 82 -4.30 -6.90 -2.73
N ASN A 83 -3.42 -7.89 -2.77
CA ASN A 83 -3.77 -9.19 -3.30
C ASN A 83 -4.73 -9.98 -2.40
N HIS A 84 -4.79 -9.69 -1.12
CA HIS A 84 -5.74 -10.33 -0.19
C HIS A 84 -7.16 -9.82 -0.39
N GLU A 85 -7.40 -8.55 -0.59
CA GLU A 85 -8.73 -8.01 -0.86
C GLU A 85 -9.31 -8.51 -2.19
N VAL A 86 -8.48 -8.61 -3.23
CA VAL A 86 -8.93 -9.09 -4.55
C VAL A 86 -8.89 -10.62 -4.68
N GLY A 87 -8.52 -11.32 -3.60
CA GLY A 87 -8.52 -12.79 -3.56
C GLY A 87 -7.42 -13.45 -4.40
N CYS A 88 -6.36 -12.73 -4.71
CA CYS A 88 -5.25 -13.19 -5.52
C CYS A 88 -4.06 -13.61 -4.66
N PHE A 89 -4.18 -14.75 -3.99
CA PHE A 89 -3.11 -15.29 -3.15
C PHE A 89 -2.93 -16.80 -3.37
N HIS A 90 -1.71 -17.29 -3.12
CA HIS A 90 -1.36 -18.69 -3.28
C HIS A 90 -1.82 -19.53 -2.09
N HIS A 91 -2.70 -20.49 -2.33
CA HIS A 91 -2.94 -21.62 -1.44
C HIS A 91 -2.11 -22.83 -1.90
N GLY A 92 -0.80 -22.75 -1.79
CA GLY A 92 0.10 -23.91 -1.95
C GLY A 92 0.29 -24.46 -3.36
N ASN A 93 -0.38 -23.93 -4.39
CA ASN A 93 -0.15 -24.34 -5.78
C ASN A 93 0.19 -23.12 -6.65
N PRO A 94 1.45 -22.95 -7.08
CA PRO A 94 1.88 -21.84 -7.93
C PRO A 94 1.16 -21.79 -9.29
N ASP A 95 0.64 -22.91 -9.77
CA ASP A 95 -0.01 -23.01 -11.09
C ASP A 95 -1.50 -22.63 -11.06
N ARG A 96 -2.03 -22.31 -9.88
CA ARG A 96 -3.43 -21.91 -9.69
C ARG A 96 -3.55 -20.60 -8.92
N ARG A 97 -3.05 -19.53 -9.51
CA ARG A 97 -3.37 -18.16 -9.00
C ARG A 97 -4.78 -17.80 -9.47
N PRO A 98 -5.74 -17.59 -8.56
CA PRO A 98 -7.01 -17.02 -8.99
C PRO A 98 -6.78 -15.63 -9.57
N SER A 99 -7.51 -15.29 -10.62
CA SER A 99 -7.51 -13.92 -11.14
C SER A 99 -8.02 -12.95 -10.09
N PRO A 100 -7.46 -11.74 -9.99
CA PRO A 100 -7.98 -10.72 -9.08
C PRO A 100 -9.44 -10.47 -9.37
N GLN A 101 -10.24 -10.42 -8.33
CA GLN A 101 -11.65 -10.11 -8.40
C GLN A 101 -11.86 -8.67 -7.95
N PRO A 102 -12.64 -7.86 -8.66
CA PRO A 102 -12.91 -6.49 -8.22
C PRO A 102 -13.52 -6.48 -6.81
N LEU A 103 -13.33 -5.38 -6.11
CA LEU A 103 -14.02 -5.15 -4.85
C LEU A 103 -15.55 -5.09 -5.11
N PRO A 104 -16.39 -5.64 -4.21
CA PRO A 104 -17.84 -5.56 -4.34
C PRO A 104 -18.30 -4.09 -4.38
N GLU A 105 -19.28 -3.79 -5.23
CA GLU A 105 -19.83 -2.44 -5.36
C GLU A 105 -20.40 -1.89 -4.04
N ASP A 106 -21.02 -2.77 -3.24
CA ASP A 106 -21.54 -2.40 -1.92
C ASP A 106 -20.40 -1.92 -1.00
N TYR A 107 -19.26 -2.64 -1.00
CA TYR A 107 -18.10 -2.23 -0.22
C TYR A 107 -17.52 -0.91 -0.71
N LEU A 108 -17.43 -0.70 -2.02
CA LEU A 108 -16.98 0.59 -2.59
C LEU A 108 -17.92 1.74 -2.23
N ARG A 109 -19.25 1.50 -2.22
CA ARG A 109 -20.23 2.50 -1.75
C ARG A 109 -20.03 2.84 -0.27
N GLU A 110 -19.77 1.83 0.56
CA GLU A 110 -19.51 2.02 1.99
C GLU A 110 -18.20 2.80 2.23
N LEU A 111 -17.14 2.56 1.44
CA LEU A 111 -15.92 3.37 1.48
C LEU A 111 -16.21 4.84 1.15
N SER A 112 -16.92 5.07 0.04
CA SER A 112 -17.27 6.42 -0.41
C SER A 112 -18.15 7.17 0.60
N SER A 113 -19.14 6.49 1.22
CA SER A 113 -20.01 7.08 2.24
C SER A 113 -19.27 7.54 3.49
N ARG A 114 -18.09 6.96 3.74
CA ARG A 114 -17.17 7.31 4.85
C ARG A 114 -16.07 8.28 4.45
N TRP A 115 -16.16 8.85 3.26
CA TRP A 115 -15.15 9.78 2.73
C TRP A 115 -13.75 9.14 2.63
N ILE A 116 -13.69 7.83 2.37
CA ILE A 116 -12.47 7.12 2.01
C ILE A 116 -12.29 7.23 0.50
N LEU A 117 -11.17 7.80 0.08
CA LEU A 117 -10.83 7.88 -1.35
C LEU A 117 -10.24 6.54 -1.79
N SER A 118 -11.05 5.71 -2.44
CA SER A 118 -10.56 4.48 -3.05
C SER A 118 -10.01 4.77 -4.45
N VAL A 119 -8.82 4.25 -4.74
CA VAL A 119 -8.17 4.32 -6.06
C VAL A 119 -7.76 2.92 -6.48
N GLU A 120 -8.32 2.44 -7.59
CA GLU A 120 -8.05 1.09 -8.10
C GLU A 120 -7.92 1.15 -9.62
N ASN A 121 -6.70 1.05 -10.14
CA ASN A 121 -6.38 1.21 -11.56
C ASN A 121 -6.89 2.54 -12.16
N GLU A 122 -6.90 3.57 -11.35
CA GLU A 122 -7.38 4.90 -11.71
C GLU A 122 -6.59 5.99 -10.98
N CYS A 123 -6.81 7.24 -11.38
CA CYS A 123 -6.27 8.41 -10.70
C CYS A 123 -7.42 9.36 -10.32
N ARG A 124 -7.33 9.93 -9.12
CA ARG A 124 -8.29 10.90 -8.58
C ARG A 124 -7.57 12.07 -7.94
N GLU A 125 -8.04 13.26 -8.22
CA GLU A 125 -7.52 14.47 -7.58
C GLU A 125 -8.26 14.75 -6.28
N SER A 126 -7.51 15.09 -5.25
CA SER A 126 -8.05 15.56 -3.97
C SER A 126 -7.04 16.50 -3.30
N GLY A 127 -7.49 17.68 -2.89
CA GLY A 127 -6.65 18.65 -2.19
C GLY A 127 -5.44 19.15 -2.99
N GLY A 128 -5.52 19.16 -4.32
CA GLY A 128 -4.42 19.54 -5.21
C GLY A 128 -3.33 18.48 -5.38
N ILE A 129 -3.60 17.25 -4.98
CA ILE A 129 -2.73 16.08 -5.14
C ILE A 129 -3.45 15.05 -6.01
N LEU A 130 -2.75 14.50 -6.98
CA LEU A 130 -3.25 13.41 -7.81
C LEU A 130 -2.88 12.06 -7.17
N PHE A 131 -3.87 11.35 -6.68
CA PHE A 131 -3.75 10.01 -6.11
C PHE A 131 -4.05 8.97 -7.18
N CYS A 132 -3.12 8.04 -7.38
CA CYS A 132 -3.27 6.94 -8.32
C CYS A 132 -3.15 5.60 -7.60
N GLY A 133 -3.88 4.60 -8.05
CA GLY A 133 -3.80 3.24 -7.56
C GLY A 133 -3.42 2.29 -8.67
N LEU A 134 -2.48 1.37 -8.38
CA LEU A 134 -2.14 0.27 -9.27
C LEU A 134 -2.52 -1.04 -8.60
N GLY A 135 -3.55 -1.68 -9.12
CA GLY A 135 -4.08 -2.93 -8.61
C GLY A 135 -3.14 -4.12 -8.81
N THR A 136 -3.45 -5.21 -8.11
CA THR A 136 -2.81 -6.50 -8.33
C THR A 136 -3.14 -7.00 -9.73
N GLY A 137 -2.12 -7.16 -10.56
CA GLY A 137 -2.29 -7.64 -11.93
C GLY A 137 -2.06 -9.14 -12.05
N ILE A 138 -2.63 -9.74 -13.09
CA ILE A 138 -2.27 -11.06 -13.59
C ILE A 138 -2.28 -11.03 -15.11
N HIS A 139 -1.09 -11.12 -15.70
CA HIS A 139 -0.95 -11.47 -17.09
C HIS A 139 -0.10 -12.75 -17.17
N GLY A 140 -0.76 -13.88 -17.48
CA GLY A 140 -0.13 -15.20 -17.54
C GLY A 140 0.39 -15.69 -16.18
N ASP A 141 1.55 -16.33 -16.16
CA ASP A 141 2.18 -16.91 -14.96
C ASP A 141 2.92 -15.88 -14.09
N ARG A 142 2.93 -14.62 -14.50
CA ARG A 142 3.66 -13.54 -13.82
C ARG A 142 2.66 -12.55 -13.24
N ASN A 143 2.95 -12.09 -12.03
CA ASN A 143 2.22 -10.96 -11.46
C ASN A 143 2.68 -9.67 -12.18
N GLU A 144 1.97 -9.29 -13.22
CA GLU A 144 2.28 -8.11 -14.04
C GLU A 144 1.11 -7.11 -13.95
N PRO A 145 1.40 -5.80 -13.83
CA PRO A 145 0.36 -4.78 -13.79
C PRO A 145 -0.32 -4.65 -15.16
N ASP A 146 -1.54 -4.08 -15.16
CA ASP A 146 -2.27 -3.81 -16.38
C ASP A 146 -1.51 -2.78 -17.25
N PRO A 147 -1.12 -3.13 -18.51
CA PRO A 147 -0.42 -2.22 -19.39
C PRO A 147 -1.20 -0.94 -19.71
N ALA A 148 -2.54 -1.01 -19.76
CA ALA A 148 -3.38 0.16 -20.02
C ALA A 148 -3.31 1.17 -18.87
N VAL A 149 -3.21 0.70 -17.63
CA VAL A 149 -3.03 1.55 -16.44
C VAL A 149 -1.65 2.18 -16.44
N LEU A 150 -0.61 1.43 -16.82
CA LEU A 150 0.74 2.00 -16.95
C LEU A 150 0.80 3.08 -18.04
N GLU A 151 0.07 2.90 -19.13
CA GLU A 151 -0.02 3.92 -20.18
C GLU A 151 -0.78 5.16 -19.69
N LEU A 152 -1.90 4.99 -18.98
CA LEU A 152 -2.58 6.10 -18.31
C LEU A 152 -1.60 6.91 -17.45
N PHE A 153 -0.76 6.25 -16.65
CA PHE A 153 0.19 6.95 -15.77
C PHE A 153 1.23 7.77 -16.53
N ARG A 154 1.60 7.39 -17.76
CA ARG A 154 2.51 8.18 -18.62
C ARG A 154 1.90 9.46 -19.14
N THR A 155 0.56 9.53 -19.20
CA THR A 155 -0.16 10.70 -19.71
C THR A 155 -0.53 11.72 -18.64
N LEU A 156 -0.20 11.45 -17.36
CA LEU A 156 -0.55 12.32 -16.26
C LEU A 156 0.18 13.67 -16.32
N PRO A 157 -0.46 14.78 -15.92
CA PRO A 157 0.15 16.10 -15.90
C PRO A 157 1.37 16.13 -14.97
N SER A 158 2.43 16.85 -15.38
CA SER A 158 3.69 16.91 -14.61
C SER A 158 3.71 17.98 -13.51
N ASP A 159 2.78 18.92 -13.54
CA ASP A 159 2.70 20.08 -12.65
C ASP A 159 2.01 19.80 -11.32
N HIS A 160 1.29 18.69 -11.19
CA HIS A 160 0.63 18.26 -9.96
C HIS A 160 1.52 17.33 -9.14
N PRO A 161 1.50 17.44 -7.78
CA PRO A 161 2.03 16.39 -6.92
C PRO A 161 1.30 15.07 -7.17
N LYS A 162 2.04 13.97 -7.37
CA LYS A 162 1.48 12.66 -7.73
C LYS A 162 1.91 11.60 -6.71
N ILE A 163 0.92 10.93 -6.12
CA ILE A 163 1.14 9.83 -5.18
C ILE A 163 0.56 8.55 -5.77
N LEU A 164 1.37 7.50 -5.86
CA LEU A 164 0.96 6.18 -6.29
C LEU A 164 0.87 5.22 -5.11
N LEU A 165 -0.27 4.56 -4.96
CA LEU A 165 -0.45 3.40 -4.11
C LEU A 165 -0.31 2.15 -4.97
N SER A 166 0.73 1.35 -4.73
CA SER A 166 0.99 0.09 -5.45
C SER A 166 1.39 -0.98 -4.46
N HIS A 167 0.52 -1.98 -4.26
CA HIS A 167 0.76 -2.98 -3.22
C HIS A 167 2.09 -3.73 -3.43
N HIS A 168 2.41 -4.06 -4.69
CA HIS A 168 3.53 -4.93 -5.08
C HIS A 168 4.85 -4.17 -5.30
N PRO A 169 5.84 -4.27 -4.40
CA PRO A 169 7.11 -3.54 -4.52
C PRO A 169 7.99 -4.03 -5.68
N GLU A 170 7.78 -5.25 -6.18
CA GLU A 170 8.48 -5.76 -7.36
C GLU A 170 8.10 -5.04 -8.67
N TYR A 171 6.97 -4.31 -8.68
CA TYR A 171 6.61 -3.46 -9.80
C TYR A 171 7.51 -2.23 -9.92
N TYR A 172 8.02 -1.73 -8.80
CA TYR A 172 8.85 -0.51 -8.80
C TYR A 172 10.04 -0.59 -9.76
N PRO A 173 10.95 -1.58 -9.66
CA PRO A 173 12.12 -1.63 -10.54
C PRO A 173 11.81 -1.97 -12.01
N ARG A 174 10.65 -2.56 -12.28
CA ARG A 174 10.30 -3.06 -13.61
C ARG A 174 9.44 -2.09 -14.41
N TYR A 175 8.53 -1.38 -13.74
CA TYR A 175 7.46 -0.64 -14.41
C TYR A 175 7.29 0.80 -13.92
N LEU A 176 7.65 1.10 -12.64
CA LEU A 176 7.24 2.35 -12.00
C LEU A 176 8.38 3.34 -11.82
N ARG A 177 9.64 2.88 -11.83
CA ARG A 177 10.81 3.72 -11.55
C ARG A 177 10.93 4.92 -12.48
N ASP A 178 10.58 4.74 -13.75
CA ASP A 178 10.74 5.74 -14.80
C ASP A 178 9.43 6.54 -15.05
N LEU A 179 8.41 6.32 -14.21
CA LEU A 179 7.20 7.13 -14.21
C LEU A 179 7.37 8.34 -13.29
N ASP A 180 6.76 9.47 -13.68
CA ASP A 180 6.84 10.74 -12.97
C ASP A 180 5.90 10.78 -11.76
N PHE A 181 6.19 9.95 -10.72
CA PHE A 181 5.53 10.01 -9.41
C PHE A 181 6.45 10.65 -8.37
N ASP A 182 5.89 11.54 -7.55
CA ASP A 182 6.63 12.21 -6.47
C ASP A 182 6.72 11.34 -5.21
N LEU A 183 5.74 10.45 -5.01
CA LEU A 183 5.74 9.45 -3.94
C LEU A 183 5.07 8.15 -4.43
N ILE A 184 5.72 7.02 -4.18
CA ILE A 184 5.17 5.67 -4.38
C ILE A 184 5.19 4.96 -3.03
N VAL A 185 4.06 4.34 -2.63
CA VAL A 185 3.98 3.57 -1.39
C VAL A 185 3.59 2.12 -1.68
N CYS A 186 4.32 1.16 -1.05
CA CYS A 186 4.13 -0.26 -1.26
C CYS A 186 4.06 -1.03 0.06
N GLY A 187 3.43 -2.23 0.01
CA GLY A 187 3.40 -3.24 1.06
C GLY A 187 3.93 -4.58 0.59
N HIS A 188 3.15 -5.67 0.81
CA HIS A 188 3.30 -7.03 0.29
C HIS A 188 4.54 -7.81 0.75
N ALA A 189 5.69 -7.18 0.82
CA ALA A 189 6.96 -7.87 1.08
C ALA A 189 7.17 -8.24 2.56
N HIS A 190 6.33 -7.74 3.47
CA HIS A 190 6.43 -7.98 4.92
C HIS A 190 7.86 -7.82 5.48
N GLY A 191 8.64 -6.88 4.95
CA GLY A 191 10.03 -6.68 5.33
C GLY A 191 10.97 -7.83 4.94
N GLY A 192 10.52 -8.79 4.14
CA GLY A 192 11.27 -9.99 3.78
C GLY A 192 11.27 -11.06 4.87
N GLN A 193 10.24 -11.10 5.71
CA GLN A 193 9.92 -12.03 6.80
C GLN A 193 11.00 -12.10 7.88
N TRP A 194 12.21 -12.55 7.57
CA TRP A 194 13.41 -12.49 8.40
C TRP A 194 14.38 -11.45 7.85
N ARG A 195 15.03 -10.72 8.74
CA ARG A 195 15.99 -9.69 8.31
C ARG A 195 17.33 -9.89 9.00
N PHE A 196 18.38 -9.96 8.19
CA PHE A 196 19.76 -10.00 8.67
C PHE A 196 20.57 -8.89 8.01
N PHE A 197 21.33 -8.14 8.78
CA PHE A 197 22.14 -7.02 8.29
C PHE A 197 21.33 -6.01 7.44
N GLY A 198 20.08 -5.77 7.81
CA GLY A 198 19.21 -4.85 7.10
C GLY A 198 18.55 -5.39 5.83
N ARG A 199 18.79 -6.65 5.45
CA ARG A 199 18.22 -7.31 4.25
C ARG A 199 17.16 -8.32 4.62
N GLY A 200 16.09 -8.38 3.83
CA GLY A 200 15.08 -9.43 3.92
C GLY A 200 15.60 -10.75 3.37
N VAL A 201 15.08 -11.87 3.89
CA VAL A 201 15.49 -13.22 3.42
C VAL A 201 14.59 -13.72 2.30
N TYR A 202 13.30 -13.45 2.38
CA TYR A 202 12.32 -13.90 1.39
C TYR A 202 11.17 -12.92 1.24
N ALA A 203 10.77 -12.65 0.01
CA ALA A 203 9.52 -11.94 -0.26
C ALA A 203 8.78 -12.55 -1.46
N PRO A 204 7.43 -12.58 -1.42
CA PRO A 204 6.63 -13.00 -2.57
C PRO A 204 6.98 -12.16 -3.81
N GLY A 205 6.94 -12.77 -4.99
CA GLY A 205 7.28 -12.11 -6.25
C GLY A 205 8.76 -11.77 -6.48
N GLN A 206 9.61 -11.85 -5.42
CA GLN A 206 11.03 -11.49 -5.49
C GLN A 206 11.98 -12.67 -5.14
N GLY A 207 11.48 -13.72 -4.47
CA GLY A 207 12.27 -14.90 -4.08
C GLY A 207 13.19 -14.67 -2.87
N LEU A 208 14.40 -15.28 -2.91
CA LEU A 208 15.38 -15.20 -1.83
C LEU A 208 16.26 -13.95 -1.93
N PHE A 209 16.61 -13.40 -0.76
CA PHE A 209 17.44 -12.19 -0.60
C PHE A 209 16.97 -11.01 -1.44
N PRO A 210 15.67 -10.69 -1.40
CA PRO A 210 15.08 -9.66 -2.23
C PRO A 210 15.57 -8.26 -1.82
N ARG A 211 15.65 -7.37 -2.82
CA ARG A 211 16.11 -5.99 -2.60
C ARG A 211 14.99 -5.07 -2.11
N TYR A 212 13.78 -5.27 -2.61
CA TYR A 212 12.65 -4.35 -2.40
C TYR A 212 11.70 -4.88 -1.32
N THR A 213 12.16 -4.86 -0.05
CA THR A 213 11.39 -5.41 1.08
C THR A 213 11.07 -4.39 2.15
N ALA A 214 11.77 -3.29 2.22
CA ALA A 214 11.53 -2.21 3.17
C ALA A 214 12.38 -0.99 2.83
N GLY A 215 11.96 0.19 3.26
CA GLY A 215 12.76 1.41 3.18
C GLY A 215 12.45 2.28 1.97
N LEU A 216 13.25 3.35 1.82
CA LEU A 216 13.14 4.31 0.73
C LEU A 216 14.04 3.88 -0.45
N HIS A 217 13.49 3.83 -1.64
CA HIS A 217 14.19 3.49 -2.87
C HIS A 217 14.02 4.59 -3.92
N GLY A 218 15.12 4.92 -4.60
CA GLY A 218 15.13 5.94 -5.66
C GLY A 218 14.68 7.33 -5.23
N GLY A 219 14.65 7.61 -3.91
CA GLY A 219 14.20 8.88 -3.37
C GLY A 219 12.68 9.07 -3.31
N VAL A 220 11.90 8.20 -3.95
CA VAL A 220 10.44 8.36 -4.11
C VAL A 220 9.61 7.17 -3.66
N CYS A 221 10.16 5.94 -3.66
CA CYS A 221 9.39 4.73 -3.34
C CYS A 221 9.66 4.27 -1.91
N VAL A 222 8.63 4.34 -1.05
CA VAL A 222 8.67 3.84 0.33
C VAL A 222 7.97 2.48 0.39
N ILE A 223 8.71 1.45 0.81
CA ILE A 223 8.19 0.10 1.00
C ILE A 223 8.05 -0.15 2.49
N SER A 224 6.82 -0.42 2.93
CA SER A 224 6.50 -0.75 4.32
C SER A 224 6.88 -2.20 4.65
N ARG A 225 7.31 -2.43 5.89
CA ARG A 225 7.43 -3.80 6.43
C ARG A 225 6.09 -4.40 6.82
N GLY A 226 5.02 -3.60 6.70
CA GLY A 226 3.69 -4.03 7.10
C GLY A 226 3.46 -4.03 8.62
N VAL A 227 2.19 -3.93 8.97
CA VAL A 227 1.72 -3.91 10.37
C VAL A 227 1.61 -5.31 10.95
N SER A 228 1.12 -6.27 10.17
CA SER A 228 0.92 -7.67 10.58
C SER A 228 1.67 -8.66 9.70
N GLY A 229 1.56 -9.93 9.99
CA GLY A 229 2.02 -11.02 9.16
C GLY A 229 0.84 -11.87 8.71
N CYS A 230 0.82 -12.26 7.44
CA CYS A 230 -0.18 -13.18 6.90
C CYS A 230 0.23 -14.66 7.03
N THR A 231 1.41 -14.96 7.55
CA THR A 231 1.95 -16.32 7.65
C THR A 231 2.13 -16.77 9.10
N ARG A 232 2.18 -18.10 9.31
CA ARG A 232 2.54 -18.69 10.62
C ARG A 232 4.03 -18.58 10.93
N ILE A 233 4.85 -18.14 9.98
CA ILE A 233 6.29 -17.97 10.16
C ILE A 233 6.53 -16.68 10.95
N PRO A 234 7.20 -16.74 12.12
CA PRO A 234 7.44 -15.56 12.94
C PRO A 234 8.39 -14.60 12.22
N ARG A 235 8.23 -13.30 12.45
CA ARG A 235 9.16 -12.28 12.03
C ARG A 235 10.41 -12.32 12.93
N ILE A 236 11.61 -12.36 12.33
CA ILE A 236 12.89 -12.35 13.05
C ILE A 236 13.67 -11.10 12.64
N PHE A 237 14.07 -10.27 13.62
CA PHE A 237 14.73 -8.97 13.40
C PHE A 237 13.98 -8.04 12.43
N ASN A 238 12.69 -8.23 12.33
CA ASN A 238 11.81 -7.57 11.38
C ASN A 238 10.58 -7.01 12.10
N GLU A 239 10.79 -5.95 12.85
CA GLU A 239 9.73 -5.30 13.62
C GLU A 239 8.68 -4.68 12.67
N PRO A 240 7.37 -4.91 12.90
CA PRO A 240 6.30 -4.23 12.19
C PRO A 240 6.41 -2.72 12.32
N GLU A 241 6.03 -2.00 11.26
CA GLU A 241 6.15 -0.54 11.24
C GLU A 241 4.96 0.15 10.59
N ILE A 242 4.78 1.40 10.97
CA ILE A 242 4.01 2.40 10.24
C ILE A 242 5.04 3.44 9.72
N PRO A 243 5.34 3.46 8.42
CA PRO A 243 6.13 4.54 7.84
C PRO A 243 5.45 5.89 8.07
N LEU A 244 6.22 6.87 8.58
CA LEU A 244 5.80 8.26 8.71
C LEU A 244 6.67 9.11 7.79
N ILE A 245 6.10 9.56 6.68
CA ILE A 245 6.81 10.24 5.62
C ILE A 245 6.61 11.75 5.76
N LEU A 246 7.69 12.51 5.84
CA LEU A 246 7.68 13.95 5.61
C LEU A 246 7.77 14.16 4.11
N PHE A 247 6.63 14.51 3.48
CA PHE A 247 6.48 14.64 2.03
C PHE A 247 6.35 16.10 1.62
N GLY A 248 7.30 16.60 0.84
CA GLY A 248 7.41 18.00 0.42
C GLY A 248 8.73 18.63 0.85
N GLY A 249 8.93 19.90 0.64
CA GLY A 249 10.11 20.66 1.08
C GLY A 249 10.75 21.47 0.01
#